data_89de6cb4536c028a4f20ae1e6873cbb3
#
_entry.id   89de6cb4536c028a4f20ae1e6873cbb3
#
_cell.length_a   1.000
_cell.length_b   1.000
_cell.length_c   1.000
_cell.angle_alpha   90.00
_cell.angle_beta   90.00
_cell.angle_gamma   90.00
#
_symmetry.space_group_name_H-M   'P 1'
#
loop_
_entity.id
_entity.type
_entity.pdbx_description
1 polymer ?
#
loop_
_entity_poly.entity_id
_entity_poly.type
_entity_poly.pdbx_seq_one_letter_code
_entity_poly.pdbx_strand_id
1 'polypeptide(L)'
;VDWNKVLRVSKAVPTLQVVVNPPLRRGAALHDAAFRALHDLGCDVVRYVPWLPYPKLGVAELEPPQAGKTSWDFSLIDPMTTDFMEATAGHSVMMNFSTPPQWMWKTARPVAYPADPDQVVWGYEQGSELRDPSIKELADYYARLVSWYTQGGFKDEFGVWHKSDHHYKFDYWEIFNEVDYEHSPTPAQYTARYDAIAAAIHQVSPHTKFAALALASPGHAPNWFEYFLDHRHHKPGIPLDMITYHFYASPSPDESPEVQQYTFFNQADHFLDTVRYIDSIRQRLSPQTQTDINELGSISGDDRGQDQPGHVTKPIPNSYWNLSGATYAYVYSELAKLGIDVVGESQLVGYPTQFPSVTMVDWETGQPTARYWVLKLIHDNFGPGDKLVETGGVDESSAYAQAFLTREGKHKVLLVNKRLRPWVASISGAAGGHVEVVDQETAFQPPAAGQLRSDEVTLGGVAVAVVTLAK
;
A
#
# COMPACT_ATOMS: atom_id res chain seq x y z
N VAL A 1 -0.24 19.40 -25.73
CA VAL A 1 0.09 17.96 -25.74
C VAL A 1 0.69 17.60 -27.09
N ASP A 2 1.84 16.93 -27.11
CA ASP A 2 2.41 16.30 -28.31
C ASP A 2 2.14 14.78 -28.30
N TRP A 3 1.07 14.37 -28.96
CA TRP A 3 0.62 12.97 -29.02
C TRP A 3 1.59 12.03 -29.73
N ASN A 4 2.53 12.56 -30.53
CA ASN A 4 3.53 11.77 -31.24
C ASN A 4 4.81 11.54 -30.44
N LYS A 5 5.02 12.32 -29.37
CA LYS A 5 6.22 12.22 -28.56
C LYS A 5 5.97 11.42 -27.29
N VAL A 6 6.20 10.11 -27.39
CA VAL A 6 6.10 9.18 -26.27
C VAL A 6 7.30 9.36 -25.35
N LEU A 7 7.04 9.65 -24.09
CA LEU A 7 8.06 9.74 -23.02
C LEU A 7 8.39 8.36 -22.44
N ARG A 8 7.35 7.56 -22.18
CA ARG A 8 7.46 6.23 -21.60
C ARG A 8 6.22 5.39 -21.86
N VAL A 9 6.39 4.07 -21.90
CA VAL A 9 5.28 3.11 -21.73
C VAL A 9 5.17 2.79 -20.25
N SER A 10 4.00 3.03 -19.67
CA SER A 10 3.72 2.79 -18.26
C SER A 10 3.83 1.31 -17.92
N LYS A 11 4.39 1.03 -16.75
CA LYS A 11 4.31 -0.27 -16.06
C LYS A 11 3.43 -0.18 -14.82
N ALA A 12 3.10 1.05 -14.39
CA ALA A 12 2.49 1.33 -13.11
C ALA A 12 1.10 0.69 -12.99
N VAL A 13 0.97 -0.22 -12.04
CA VAL A 13 -0.30 -0.80 -11.59
C VAL A 13 -0.81 0.04 -10.44
N PRO A 14 -1.95 0.75 -10.58
CA PRO A 14 -2.57 1.42 -9.44
C PRO A 14 -3.26 0.37 -8.57
N THR A 15 -2.99 0.43 -7.27
CA THR A 15 -3.50 -0.55 -6.30
C THR A 15 -3.65 0.05 -4.90
N LEU A 16 -3.88 -0.79 -3.91
CA LEU A 16 -4.04 -0.40 -2.51
C LEU A 16 -3.53 -1.45 -1.55
N GLN A 17 -3.45 -1.06 -0.25
CA GLN A 17 -3.28 -2.04 0.82
C GLN A 17 -4.54 -2.17 1.70
N VAL A 18 -4.67 -3.35 2.29
CA VAL A 18 -5.65 -3.71 3.31
C VAL A 18 -4.90 -4.06 4.59
N VAL A 19 -4.90 -3.14 5.56
CA VAL A 19 -4.31 -3.40 6.88
C VAL A 19 -5.36 -3.99 7.79
N VAL A 20 -5.05 -5.12 8.42
CA VAL A 20 -5.97 -5.84 9.29
C VAL A 20 -6.30 -5.02 10.53
N ASN A 21 -7.60 -4.87 10.79
CA ASN A 21 -8.13 -4.20 11.98
C ASN A 21 -9.53 -4.74 12.36
N PRO A 22 -10.02 -4.46 13.58
CA PRO A 22 -11.32 -4.93 14.06
C PRO A 22 -12.53 -4.63 13.17
N PRO A 23 -12.66 -3.44 12.54
CA PRO A 23 -13.72 -3.15 11.57
C PRO A 23 -13.85 -4.13 10.41
N LEU A 24 -12.78 -4.84 10.04
CA LEU A 24 -12.78 -5.83 8.95
C LEU A 24 -13.19 -7.24 9.42
N ARG A 25 -13.46 -7.47 10.71
CA ARG A 25 -13.89 -8.78 11.19
C ARG A 25 -15.33 -9.09 10.80
N ARG A 26 -15.61 -10.35 10.47
CA ARG A 26 -16.98 -10.83 10.24
C ARG A 26 -17.89 -10.46 11.41
N GLY A 27 -19.04 -9.84 11.12
CA GLY A 27 -20.00 -9.36 12.09
C GLY A 27 -19.75 -7.92 12.57
N ALA A 28 -18.64 -7.29 12.21
CA ALA A 28 -18.48 -5.85 12.39
C ALA A 28 -19.36 -5.08 11.37
N ALA A 29 -19.87 -3.93 11.78
CA ALA A 29 -20.81 -3.15 10.95
C ALA A 29 -20.22 -2.71 9.60
N LEU A 30 -18.90 -2.54 9.53
CA LEU A 30 -18.18 -2.08 8.35
C LEU A 30 -17.79 -3.23 7.39
N HIS A 31 -17.70 -4.47 7.87
CA HIS A 31 -17.16 -5.62 7.15
C HIS A 31 -17.66 -5.72 5.69
N ASP A 32 -18.96 -5.84 5.50
CA ASP A 32 -19.54 -6.06 4.17
C ASP A 32 -19.35 -4.87 3.23
N ALA A 33 -19.35 -3.65 3.76
CA ALA A 33 -19.11 -2.44 2.97
C ALA A 33 -17.65 -2.36 2.51
N ALA A 34 -16.71 -2.66 3.40
CA ALA A 34 -15.27 -2.63 3.10
C ALA A 34 -14.88 -3.67 2.05
N PHE A 35 -15.30 -4.93 2.23
CA PHE A 35 -14.95 -5.99 1.27
C PHE A 35 -15.67 -5.84 -0.07
N ARG A 36 -16.87 -5.25 -0.10
CA ARG A 36 -17.53 -4.87 -1.34
C ARG A 36 -16.78 -3.77 -2.05
N ALA A 37 -16.34 -2.72 -1.34
CA ALA A 37 -15.53 -1.66 -1.91
C ALA A 37 -14.20 -2.19 -2.46
N LEU A 38 -13.55 -3.13 -1.77
CA LEU A 38 -12.34 -3.79 -2.26
C LEU A 38 -12.60 -4.56 -3.56
N HIS A 39 -13.65 -5.37 -3.61
CA HIS A 39 -14.06 -6.12 -4.79
C HIS A 39 -14.36 -5.18 -5.98
N ASP A 40 -15.07 -4.07 -5.74
CA ASP A 40 -15.49 -3.13 -6.78
C ASP A 40 -14.31 -2.32 -7.35
N LEU A 41 -13.20 -2.20 -6.62
CA LEU A 41 -11.95 -1.63 -7.15
C LEU A 41 -11.35 -2.54 -8.22
N GLY A 42 -11.27 -3.84 -7.99
CA GLY A 42 -10.74 -4.80 -8.94
C GLY A 42 -9.25 -4.62 -9.26
N CYS A 43 -8.47 -4.14 -8.30
CA CYS A 43 -7.04 -3.89 -8.47
C CYS A 43 -6.21 -5.17 -8.47
N ASP A 44 -5.10 -5.16 -9.20
CA ASP A 44 -4.05 -6.18 -9.12
C ASP A 44 -2.97 -5.78 -8.10
N VAL A 45 -2.24 -6.76 -7.60
CA VAL A 45 -1.17 -6.61 -6.61
C VAL A 45 -1.67 -5.92 -5.33
N VAL A 46 -2.88 -6.31 -4.88
CA VAL A 46 -3.43 -5.80 -3.63
C VAL A 46 -2.62 -6.36 -2.46
N ARG A 47 -2.13 -5.46 -1.60
CA ARG A 47 -1.33 -5.83 -0.43
C ARG A 47 -2.22 -6.09 0.78
N TYR A 48 -2.02 -7.21 1.50
CA TYR A 48 -2.74 -7.59 2.71
C TYR A 48 -1.78 -7.66 3.91
N VAL A 49 -2.08 -6.89 4.97
CA VAL A 49 -1.15 -6.66 6.07
C VAL A 49 -1.79 -6.95 7.44
N PRO A 50 -1.73 -8.18 7.94
CA PRO A 50 -1.85 -8.44 9.37
C PRO A 50 -0.69 -7.79 10.13
N TRP A 51 -0.99 -6.76 10.94
CA TRP A 51 0.01 -5.86 11.51
C TRP A 51 -0.04 -5.79 13.03
N LEU A 52 1.07 -5.35 13.61
CA LEU A 52 1.41 -5.40 15.03
C LEU A 52 0.37 -4.86 16.03
N PRO A 53 -0.41 -3.81 15.78
CA PRO A 53 -1.28 -3.29 16.84
C PRO A 53 -2.41 -4.25 17.24
N TYR A 54 -2.68 -5.28 16.43
CA TYR A 54 -3.67 -6.31 16.73
C TYR A 54 -3.06 -7.71 16.64
N PRO A 55 -2.20 -8.11 17.59
CA PRO A 55 -1.42 -9.34 17.48
C PRO A 55 -2.27 -10.61 17.35
N LYS A 56 -3.45 -10.66 17.99
CA LYS A 56 -4.36 -11.81 17.83
C LYS A 56 -5.00 -11.93 16.44
N LEU A 57 -5.01 -10.85 15.67
CA LEU A 57 -5.54 -10.83 14.31
C LEU A 57 -4.44 -11.07 13.26
N GLY A 58 -3.18 -11.16 13.67
CA GLY A 58 -2.03 -11.26 12.75
C GLY A 58 -1.07 -12.41 13.03
N VAL A 59 -1.00 -12.93 14.27
CA VAL A 59 -0.01 -13.93 14.70
C VAL A 59 -0.69 -15.27 14.92
N ALA A 60 -0.28 -16.29 14.15
CA ALA A 60 -0.92 -17.59 14.17
C ALA A 60 -0.43 -18.52 15.31
N GLU A 61 0.73 -18.24 15.91
CA GLU A 61 1.27 -19.01 17.04
C GLU A 61 1.76 -18.06 18.13
N LEU A 62 0.84 -17.66 19.02
CA LEU A 62 1.08 -16.64 20.03
C LEU A 62 2.01 -17.09 21.17
N GLU A 63 2.02 -18.39 21.48
CA GLU A 63 2.84 -18.98 22.56
C GLU A 63 3.87 -19.94 21.98
N PRO A 64 5.05 -20.05 22.57
CA PRO A 64 6.08 -20.97 22.09
C PRO A 64 5.65 -22.44 22.23
N PRO A 65 6.10 -23.32 21.32
CA PRO A 65 5.89 -24.77 21.44
C PRO A 65 6.47 -25.30 22.77
N GLN A 66 5.67 -26.06 23.52
CA GLN A 66 6.05 -26.60 24.82
C GLN A 66 5.52 -28.03 25.05
N ALA A 67 6.35 -28.90 25.59
CA ALA A 67 5.96 -30.26 26.04
C ALA A 67 5.15 -31.06 24.97
N GLY A 68 5.55 -30.98 23.72
CA GLY A 68 4.88 -31.69 22.61
C GLY A 68 3.57 -31.06 22.11
N LYS A 69 3.29 -29.82 22.50
CA LYS A 69 2.12 -29.07 22.05
C LYS A 69 2.55 -27.74 21.42
N THR A 70 1.80 -27.33 20.41
CA THR A 70 1.90 -26.02 19.76
C THR A 70 0.66 -25.18 20.06
N SER A 71 0.75 -23.88 19.81
CA SER A 71 -0.33 -22.93 20.03
C SER A 71 -0.95 -22.40 18.72
N TRP A 72 -0.71 -23.08 17.60
CA TRP A 72 -1.26 -22.67 16.31
C TRP A 72 -2.77 -22.48 16.36
N ASP A 73 -3.23 -21.27 16.10
CA ASP A 73 -4.63 -20.88 16.08
C ASP A 73 -4.91 -19.89 14.94
N PHE A 74 -5.69 -20.32 13.98
CA PHE A 74 -6.10 -19.50 12.82
C PHE A 74 -7.55 -19.01 12.95
N SER A 75 -8.23 -19.26 14.04
CA SER A 75 -9.65 -18.97 14.20
C SER A 75 -10.03 -17.51 14.00
N LEU A 76 -9.13 -16.58 14.33
CA LEU A 76 -9.31 -15.14 14.15
C LEU A 76 -8.70 -14.62 12.84
N ILE A 77 -7.69 -15.30 12.30
CA ILE A 77 -6.92 -14.86 11.12
C ILE A 77 -7.61 -15.33 9.83
N ASP A 78 -8.04 -16.60 9.77
CA ASP A 78 -8.64 -17.21 8.59
C ASP A 78 -9.84 -16.46 8.05
N PRO A 79 -10.82 -16.05 8.87
CA PRO A 79 -12.01 -15.37 8.34
C PRO A 79 -11.66 -14.13 7.51
N MET A 80 -10.78 -13.27 8.03
CA MET A 80 -10.38 -12.05 7.30
C MET A 80 -9.50 -12.34 6.09
N THR A 81 -8.56 -13.29 6.22
CA THR A 81 -7.73 -13.69 5.07
C THR A 81 -8.57 -14.31 3.96
N THR A 82 -9.55 -15.13 4.31
CA THR A 82 -10.49 -15.72 3.34
C THR A 82 -11.33 -14.64 2.66
N ASP A 83 -11.90 -13.70 3.42
CA ASP A 83 -12.72 -12.61 2.87
C ASP A 83 -11.90 -11.70 1.95
N PHE A 84 -10.63 -11.45 2.31
CA PHE A 84 -9.70 -10.73 1.44
C PHE A 84 -9.43 -11.49 0.12
N MET A 85 -9.13 -12.79 0.21
CA MET A 85 -8.90 -13.64 -0.98
C MET A 85 -10.12 -13.77 -1.87
N GLU A 86 -11.33 -13.80 -1.28
CA GLU A 86 -12.58 -13.81 -2.02
C GLU A 86 -12.85 -12.47 -2.71
N ALA A 87 -12.63 -11.35 -2.01
CA ALA A 87 -12.83 -10.01 -2.56
C ALA A 87 -11.84 -9.65 -3.66
N THR A 88 -10.66 -10.28 -3.67
CA THR A 88 -9.61 -10.10 -4.69
C THR A 88 -9.53 -11.28 -5.68
N ALA A 89 -10.57 -12.11 -5.74
CA ALA A 89 -10.56 -13.29 -6.60
C ALA A 89 -10.35 -12.94 -8.08
N GLY A 90 -9.36 -13.57 -8.70
CA GLY A 90 -8.97 -13.31 -10.09
C GLY A 90 -7.91 -12.23 -10.27
N HIS A 91 -7.52 -11.54 -9.20
CA HIS A 91 -6.47 -10.52 -9.18
C HIS A 91 -5.23 -11.03 -8.44
N SER A 92 -4.07 -10.47 -8.75
CA SER A 92 -2.84 -10.79 -8.05
C SER A 92 -2.82 -10.14 -6.66
N VAL A 93 -2.17 -10.80 -5.69
CA VAL A 93 -2.10 -10.36 -4.30
C VAL A 93 -0.67 -10.38 -3.77
N MET A 94 -0.38 -9.49 -2.83
CA MET A 94 0.82 -9.46 -2.03
C MET A 94 0.46 -9.67 -0.56
N MET A 95 0.92 -10.79 0.02
CA MET A 95 0.67 -11.11 1.42
C MET A 95 1.83 -10.64 2.28
N ASN A 96 1.54 -9.88 3.33
CA ASN A 96 2.50 -9.41 4.31
C ASN A 96 2.01 -9.67 5.73
N PHE A 97 2.19 -10.87 6.24
CA PHE A 97 2.04 -11.15 7.67
C PHE A 97 3.27 -10.61 8.40
N SER A 98 3.29 -9.30 8.61
CA SER A 98 4.48 -8.56 9.03
C SER A 98 4.94 -8.87 10.45
N THR A 99 4.02 -9.33 11.30
CA THR A 99 4.24 -9.50 12.73
C THR A 99 4.52 -10.97 13.07
N PRO A 100 5.78 -11.37 13.29
CA PRO A 100 6.09 -12.71 13.76
C PRO A 100 5.74 -12.85 15.26
N PRO A 101 5.62 -14.10 15.76
CA PRO A 101 5.40 -14.36 17.17
C PRO A 101 6.50 -13.71 18.02
N GLN A 102 6.09 -12.99 19.08
CA GLN A 102 7.06 -12.26 19.90
C GLN A 102 8.00 -13.19 20.68
N TRP A 103 7.56 -14.40 21.02
CA TRP A 103 8.42 -15.38 21.70
C TRP A 103 9.64 -15.81 20.85
N MET A 104 9.64 -15.53 19.55
CA MET A 104 10.82 -15.74 18.68
C MET A 104 11.92 -14.70 18.89
N TRP A 105 11.61 -13.62 19.59
CA TRP A 105 12.53 -12.53 19.85
C TRP A 105 13.05 -12.54 21.29
N LYS A 106 14.26 -12.02 21.49
CA LYS A 106 14.79 -11.74 22.83
C LYS A 106 14.16 -10.46 23.34
N THR A 107 13.25 -10.58 24.28
CA THR A 107 12.57 -9.46 24.92
C THR A 107 12.88 -9.41 26.40
N ALA A 108 12.84 -8.21 26.99
CA ALA A 108 13.14 -8.02 28.41
C ALA A 108 12.08 -8.66 29.33
N ARG A 109 10.85 -8.83 28.83
CA ARG A 109 9.72 -9.45 29.54
C ARG A 109 8.90 -10.30 28.58
N PRO A 110 8.23 -11.37 29.08
CA PRO A 110 7.19 -12.03 28.30
C PRO A 110 6.11 -11.04 27.88
N VAL A 111 5.58 -11.17 26.68
CA VAL A 111 4.52 -10.32 26.20
C VAL A 111 3.17 -10.87 26.57
N ALA A 112 2.34 -10.02 27.14
CA ALA A 112 0.95 -10.32 27.39
C ALA A 112 0.10 -9.90 26.20
N TYR A 113 -0.65 -10.84 25.67
CA TYR A 113 -1.68 -10.54 24.66
C TYR A 113 -2.97 -10.11 25.35
N PRO A 114 -3.69 -9.10 24.83
CA PRO A 114 -4.99 -8.74 25.39
C PRO A 114 -5.97 -9.92 25.26
N ALA A 115 -6.88 -10.04 26.22
CA ALA A 115 -7.95 -11.04 26.15
C ALA A 115 -8.90 -10.72 24.98
N ASP A 116 -9.23 -9.46 24.80
CA ASP A 116 -10.02 -8.95 23.69
C ASP A 116 -9.16 -8.81 22.43
N PRO A 117 -9.45 -9.53 21.31
CA PRO A 117 -8.69 -9.42 20.07
C PRO A 117 -8.81 -8.04 19.40
N ASP A 118 -9.81 -7.26 19.74
CA ASP A 118 -10.06 -5.92 19.18
C ASP A 118 -9.33 -4.82 19.95
N GLN A 119 -8.68 -5.16 21.06
CA GLN A 119 -7.88 -4.22 21.82
C GLN A 119 -6.57 -3.92 21.11
N VAL A 120 -6.32 -2.64 20.81
CA VAL A 120 -5.07 -2.15 20.23
C VAL A 120 -3.90 -2.25 21.21
N VAL A 121 -2.73 -2.67 20.72
CA VAL A 121 -1.49 -2.79 21.50
C VAL A 121 -0.33 -2.17 20.72
N TRP A 122 -0.26 -0.84 20.71
CA TRP A 122 0.82 -0.12 20.02
C TRP A 122 2.22 -0.44 20.55
N GLY A 123 2.34 -0.69 21.85
CA GLY A 123 3.58 -1.07 22.50
C GLY A 123 3.88 -2.57 22.41
N TYR A 124 3.36 -3.29 21.42
CA TYR A 124 3.71 -4.69 21.20
C TYR A 124 5.21 -4.82 20.88
N GLU A 125 5.98 -5.08 21.93
CA GLU A 125 7.44 -5.22 21.81
C GLU A 125 7.78 -6.47 21.00
N GLN A 126 8.51 -6.27 19.92
CA GLN A 126 8.91 -7.37 19.05
C GLN A 126 10.38 -7.76 19.21
N GLY A 127 11.19 -6.90 19.82
CA GLY A 127 12.64 -7.09 19.94
C GLY A 127 13.37 -6.94 18.60
N SER A 128 14.69 -6.86 18.64
CA SER A 128 15.57 -6.73 17.46
C SER A 128 16.43 -8.00 17.22
N GLU A 129 16.65 -8.82 18.23
CA GLU A 129 17.43 -10.05 18.14
C GLU A 129 16.54 -11.29 18.26
N LEU A 130 16.72 -12.24 17.35
CA LEU A 130 16.04 -13.54 17.41
C LEU A 130 16.61 -14.39 18.55
N ARG A 131 15.75 -15.16 19.23
CA ARG A 131 16.19 -16.15 20.21
C ARG A 131 16.93 -17.31 19.54
N ASP A 132 16.52 -17.70 18.31
CA ASP A 132 17.24 -18.64 17.47
C ASP A 132 18.19 -17.89 16.50
N PRO A 133 19.50 -17.86 16.76
CA PRO A 133 20.46 -17.16 15.91
C PRO A 133 20.65 -17.82 14.54
N SER A 134 20.16 -19.04 14.33
CA SER A 134 20.20 -19.73 13.03
C SER A 134 19.11 -19.23 12.07
N ILE A 135 18.15 -18.46 12.56
CA ILE A 135 16.98 -17.94 11.82
C ILE A 135 16.01 -19.06 11.38
N LYS A 136 16.31 -20.30 11.66
CA LYS A 136 15.53 -21.45 11.18
C LYS A 136 14.11 -21.46 11.75
N GLU A 137 13.96 -21.14 13.03
CA GLU A 137 12.66 -21.11 13.71
C GLU A 137 11.70 -20.11 13.04
N LEU A 138 12.20 -18.91 12.74
CA LEU A 138 11.45 -17.86 12.04
C LEU A 138 11.10 -18.25 10.59
N ALA A 139 12.06 -18.82 9.87
CA ALA A 139 11.86 -19.28 8.50
C ALA A 139 10.83 -20.43 8.40
N ASP A 140 10.91 -21.39 9.32
CA ASP A 140 9.95 -22.49 9.43
C ASP A 140 8.54 -21.99 9.77
N TYR A 141 8.40 -20.99 10.65
CA TYR A 141 7.12 -20.36 10.96
C TYR A 141 6.44 -19.81 9.70
N TYR A 142 7.16 -19.00 8.91
CA TYR A 142 6.60 -18.44 7.70
C TYR A 142 6.31 -19.50 6.62
N ALA A 143 7.15 -20.52 6.49
CA ALA A 143 6.87 -21.62 5.58
C ALA A 143 5.59 -22.39 5.98
N ARG A 144 5.36 -22.62 7.27
CA ARG A 144 4.12 -23.24 7.79
C ARG A 144 2.90 -22.33 7.55
N LEU A 145 3.04 -21.04 7.83
CA LEU A 145 1.98 -20.06 7.59
C LEU A 145 1.56 -20.01 6.11
N VAL A 146 2.53 -19.97 5.20
CA VAL A 146 2.27 -20.04 3.75
C VAL A 146 1.67 -21.39 3.36
N SER A 147 2.19 -22.49 3.89
CA SER A 147 1.68 -23.84 3.62
C SER A 147 0.23 -24.02 4.08
N TRP A 148 -0.17 -23.40 5.21
CA TRP A 148 -1.55 -23.39 5.68
C TRP A 148 -2.51 -22.89 4.58
N TYR A 149 -2.17 -21.79 3.92
CA TYR A 149 -3.02 -21.17 2.91
C TYR A 149 -2.84 -21.74 1.50
N THR A 150 -1.68 -22.36 1.18
CA THR A 150 -1.39 -22.77 -0.20
C THR A 150 -1.38 -24.28 -0.43
N GLN A 151 -1.15 -25.08 0.64
CA GLN A 151 -0.95 -26.54 0.54
C GLN A 151 -2.03 -27.34 1.29
N GLY A 152 -3.04 -26.67 1.84
CA GLY A 152 -4.10 -27.32 2.61
C GLY A 152 -3.71 -27.69 4.05
N GLY A 153 -2.59 -27.19 4.55
CA GLY A 153 -2.10 -27.42 5.89
C GLY A 153 -0.57 -27.58 5.99
N PHE A 154 -0.08 -27.92 7.16
CA PHE A 154 1.36 -28.10 7.43
C PHE A 154 1.61 -29.09 8.58
N LYS A 155 2.85 -29.54 8.71
CA LYS A 155 3.35 -30.24 9.90
C LYS A 155 3.96 -29.25 10.87
N ASP A 156 3.55 -29.31 12.14
CA ASP A 156 4.12 -28.50 13.20
C ASP A 156 5.52 -28.99 13.64
N GLU A 157 6.07 -28.38 14.69
CA GLU A 157 7.38 -28.66 15.27
C GLU A 157 7.52 -30.10 15.78
N PHE A 158 6.40 -30.73 16.11
CA PHE A 158 6.34 -32.11 16.63
C PHE A 158 5.90 -33.13 15.56
N GLY A 159 5.70 -32.67 14.31
CA GLY A 159 5.29 -33.52 13.19
C GLY A 159 3.79 -33.81 13.12
N VAL A 160 2.98 -33.13 13.94
CA VAL A 160 1.51 -33.23 13.89
C VAL A 160 1.00 -32.44 12.68
N TRP A 161 0.06 -33.04 11.93
CA TRP A 161 -0.53 -32.38 10.77
C TRP A 161 -1.69 -31.48 11.20
N HIS A 162 -1.59 -30.19 10.83
CA HIS A 162 -2.66 -29.19 10.92
C HIS A 162 -3.29 -29.01 9.54
N LYS A 163 -4.60 -29.19 9.43
CA LYS A 163 -5.35 -29.16 8.17
C LYS A 163 -6.16 -27.87 8.02
N SER A 164 -6.05 -27.20 6.86
CA SER A 164 -6.85 -26.02 6.53
C SER A 164 -7.85 -26.23 5.39
N ASP A 165 -7.52 -27.06 4.41
CA ASP A 165 -8.17 -27.19 3.11
C ASP A 165 -8.04 -25.94 2.20
N HIS A 166 -7.23 -24.95 2.55
CA HIS A 166 -6.96 -23.79 1.69
C HIS A 166 -5.95 -24.15 0.59
N HIS A 167 -6.19 -23.67 -0.64
CA HIS A 167 -5.30 -23.84 -1.81
C HIS A 167 -5.24 -22.53 -2.60
N TYR A 168 -4.99 -21.42 -1.90
CA TYR A 168 -4.84 -20.13 -2.51
C TYR A 168 -3.50 -20.02 -3.26
N LYS A 169 -3.44 -19.10 -4.23
CA LYS A 169 -2.20 -18.70 -4.87
C LYS A 169 -1.77 -17.35 -4.31
N PHE A 170 -0.57 -17.27 -3.78
CA PHE A 170 0.08 -16.01 -3.41
C PHE A 170 1.05 -15.62 -4.53
N ASP A 171 0.79 -14.49 -5.19
CA ASP A 171 1.66 -14.00 -6.25
C ASP A 171 2.94 -13.41 -5.67
N TYR A 172 2.79 -12.64 -4.56
CA TYR A 172 3.91 -12.08 -3.82
C TYR A 172 3.78 -12.37 -2.32
N TRP A 173 4.94 -12.56 -1.69
CA TRP A 173 5.08 -12.54 -0.24
C TRP A 173 6.06 -11.45 0.14
N GLU A 174 5.63 -10.47 0.93
CA GLU A 174 6.49 -9.43 1.44
C GLU A 174 7.02 -9.82 2.83
N ILE A 175 8.34 -9.66 3.00
CA ILE A 175 9.03 -10.08 4.23
C ILE A 175 9.23 -8.88 5.13
N PHE A 176 8.47 -8.85 6.23
CA PHE A 176 8.36 -7.80 7.23
C PHE A 176 7.76 -6.49 6.67
N ASN A 177 7.55 -5.54 7.57
CA ASN A 177 7.07 -4.20 7.30
C ASN A 177 7.96 -3.19 8.05
N GLU A 178 8.16 -2.02 7.46
CA GLU A 178 8.85 -0.87 8.06
C GLU A 178 10.10 -1.24 8.89
N VAL A 179 10.98 -2.04 8.29
CA VAL A 179 12.12 -2.63 8.99
C VAL A 179 13.14 -1.60 9.49
N ASP A 180 13.06 -0.38 9.04
CA ASP A 180 13.78 0.77 9.57
C ASP A 180 13.18 1.32 10.88
N TYR A 181 11.96 0.87 11.26
CA TYR A 181 11.27 1.17 12.51
C TYR A 181 10.98 -0.08 13.34
N GLU A 182 10.28 -1.05 12.75
CA GLU A 182 9.89 -2.28 13.42
C GLU A 182 11.11 -3.12 13.72
N HIS A 183 11.44 -3.81 14.58
CA HIS A 183 12.63 -4.67 14.82
C HIS A 183 14.00 -4.01 14.72
N SER A 184 14.14 -2.85 14.14
CA SER A 184 15.39 -2.09 13.96
C SER A 184 16.63 -2.94 13.64
N PRO A 185 16.59 -3.90 12.70
CA PRO A 185 17.75 -4.67 12.31
C PRO A 185 18.74 -3.81 11.52
N THR A 186 19.98 -4.25 11.43
CA THR A 186 20.90 -3.75 10.40
C THR A 186 20.51 -4.30 9.02
N PRO A 187 20.93 -3.65 7.90
CA PRO A 187 20.71 -4.21 6.56
C PRO A 187 21.22 -5.65 6.41
N ALA A 188 22.35 -6.00 7.02
CA ALA A 188 22.89 -7.34 7.00
C ALA A 188 22.02 -8.37 7.76
N GLN A 189 21.50 -8.00 8.92
CA GLN A 189 20.58 -8.85 9.68
C GLN A 189 19.26 -9.07 8.95
N TYR A 190 18.70 -8.01 8.35
CA TYR A 190 17.50 -8.11 7.53
C TYR A 190 17.73 -9.04 6.33
N THR A 191 18.80 -8.82 5.56
CA THR A 191 19.12 -9.64 4.38
C THR A 191 19.27 -11.12 4.75
N ALA A 192 19.92 -11.44 5.87
CA ALA A 192 20.04 -12.82 6.33
C ALA A 192 18.68 -13.45 6.70
N ARG A 193 17.76 -12.67 7.29
CA ARG A 193 16.39 -13.12 7.60
C ARG A 193 15.56 -13.28 6.32
N TYR A 194 15.64 -12.31 5.41
CA TYR A 194 15.01 -12.39 4.10
C TYR A 194 15.41 -13.67 3.36
N ASP A 195 16.71 -13.93 3.25
CA ASP A 195 17.23 -15.12 2.56
C ASP A 195 16.71 -16.43 3.18
N ALA A 196 16.66 -16.51 4.51
CA ALA A 196 16.20 -17.71 5.20
C ALA A 196 14.69 -17.94 4.99
N ILE A 197 13.88 -16.87 5.11
CA ILE A 197 12.43 -16.94 4.94
C ILE A 197 12.08 -17.22 3.47
N ALA A 198 12.69 -16.51 2.53
CA ALA A 198 12.43 -16.69 1.10
C ALA A 198 12.79 -18.15 0.66
N ALA A 199 13.93 -18.68 1.10
CA ALA A 199 14.31 -20.06 0.83
C ALA A 199 13.30 -21.07 1.38
N ALA A 200 12.80 -20.86 2.60
CA ALA A 200 11.84 -21.76 3.23
C ALA A 200 10.45 -21.71 2.58
N ILE A 201 9.96 -20.52 2.26
CA ILE A 201 8.68 -20.34 1.56
C ILE A 201 8.76 -20.94 0.15
N HIS A 202 9.87 -20.74 -0.56
CA HIS A 202 10.02 -21.25 -1.92
C HIS A 202 9.90 -22.79 -2.01
N GLN A 203 10.23 -23.51 -0.92
CA GLN A 203 10.05 -24.96 -0.85
C GLN A 203 8.59 -25.39 -0.82
N VAL A 204 7.70 -24.59 -0.23
CA VAL A 204 6.27 -24.90 -0.09
C VAL A 204 5.41 -24.14 -1.12
N SER A 205 5.90 -23.04 -1.65
CA SER A 205 5.23 -22.22 -2.67
C SER A 205 6.22 -21.71 -3.73
N PRO A 206 6.68 -22.57 -4.65
CA PRO A 206 7.77 -22.26 -5.57
C PRO A 206 7.45 -21.18 -6.62
N HIS A 207 6.20 -20.79 -6.76
CA HIS A 207 5.77 -19.75 -7.69
C HIS A 207 5.59 -18.37 -7.04
N THR A 208 5.64 -18.31 -5.72
CA THR A 208 5.54 -17.05 -4.98
C THR A 208 6.80 -16.22 -5.20
N LYS A 209 6.63 -14.98 -5.64
CA LYS A 209 7.67 -13.96 -5.72
C LYS A 209 7.81 -13.25 -4.39
N PHE A 210 8.94 -12.54 -4.20
CA PHE A 210 9.23 -11.89 -2.93
C PHE A 210 9.35 -10.38 -3.08
N ALA A 211 8.69 -9.66 -2.16
CA ALA A 211 8.85 -8.23 -1.94
C ALA A 211 9.65 -7.98 -0.66
N ALA A 212 10.39 -6.91 -0.61
CA ALA A 212 11.41 -6.68 0.42
C ALA A 212 11.51 -5.23 0.83
N LEU A 213 11.96 -5.01 2.06
CA LEU A 213 12.29 -3.77 2.71
C LEU A 213 11.09 -3.06 3.32
N ALA A 214 10.06 -2.69 2.56
CA ALA A 214 8.91 -1.92 3.03
C ALA A 214 9.34 -0.74 3.94
N LEU A 215 10.35 0.06 3.51
CA LEU A 215 10.92 1.10 4.36
C LEU A 215 9.96 2.26 4.57
N ALA A 216 9.72 2.65 5.83
CA ALA A 216 8.91 3.80 6.17
C ALA A 216 9.56 5.13 5.78
N SER A 217 10.88 5.23 5.90
CA SER A 217 11.64 6.46 5.67
C SER A 217 12.78 6.27 4.68
N PRO A 218 12.48 5.95 3.41
CA PRO A 218 13.49 5.56 2.42
C PRO A 218 14.55 6.63 2.16
N GLY A 219 14.21 7.92 2.30
CA GLY A 219 15.14 9.03 2.12
C GLY A 219 16.23 9.13 3.20
N HIS A 220 16.00 8.57 4.37
CA HIS A 220 16.95 8.59 5.49
C HIS A 220 17.85 7.35 5.52
N ALA A 221 17.56 6.33 4.71
CA ALA A 221 18.19 5.03 4.79
C ALA A 221 18.70 4.48 3.44
N PRO A 222 19.44 5.25 2.62
CA PRO A 222 19.85 4.80 1.29
C PRO A 222 20.78 3.58 1.31
N ASN A 223 21.54 3.39 2.37
CA ASN A 223 22.40 2.22 2.58
C ASN A 223 21.63 0.89 2.64
N TRP A 224 20.33 0.89 2.96
CA TRP A 224 19.47 -0.28 2.90
C TRP A 224 19.36 -0.82 1.47
N PHE A 225 19.08 0.07 0.52
CA PHE A 225 18.96 -0.30 -0.89
C PHE A 225 20.30 -0.73 -1.47
N GLU A 226 21.40 -0.02 -1.15
CA GLU A 226 22.73 -0.40 -1.62
C GLU A 226 23.16 -1.78 -1.11
N TYR A 227 22.87 -2.08 0.17
CA TYR A 227 23.20 -3.37 0.74
C TYR A 227 22.32 -4.48 0.17
N PHE A 228 21.01 -4.31 0.21
CA PHE A 228 20.06 -5.35 -0.17
C PHE A 228 20.08 -5.69 -1.67
N LEU A 229 20.21 -4.71 -2.54
CA LEU A 229 20.23 -4.94 -3.99
C LEU A 229 21.55 -5.52 -4.51
N ASP A 230 22.59 -5.58 -3.70
CA ASP A 230 23.85 -6.21 -4.07
C ASP A 230 23.78 -7.73 -3.85
N HIS A 231 23.67 -8.49 -4.93
CA HIS A 231 23.58 -9.95 -4.92
C HIS A 231 24.70 -10.66 -4.13
N ARG A 232 25.84 -9.99 -3.92
CA ARG A 232 26.96 -10.56 -3.13
C ARG A 232 26.63 -10.69 -1.65
N HIS A 233 25.63 -9.99 -1.16
CA HIS A 233 25.17 -10.06 0.23
C HIS A 233 24.12 -11.14 0.48
N HIS A 234 23.62 -11.77 -0.59
CA HIS A 234 22.62 -12.83 -0.53
C HIS A 234 23.23 -14.22 -0.69
N LYS A 235 22.52 -15.21 -0.17
CA LYS A 235 22.83 -16.61 -0.47
C LYS A 235 22.54 -16.89 -1.96
N PRO A 236 23.34 -17.78 -2.60
CA PRO A 236 23.10 -18.14 -4.00
C PRO A 236 21.68 -18.64 -4.25
N GLY A 237 21.04 -18.12 -5.31
CA GLY A 237 19.70 -18.56 -5.73
C GLY A 237 18.53 -17.88 -5.03
N ILE A 238 18.76 -16.96 -4.11
CA ILE A 238 17.68 -16.16 -3.51
C ILE A 238 17.18 -15.14 -4.53
N PRO A 239 15.86 -15.06 -4.81
CA PRO A 239 15.29 -14.09 -5.72
C PRO A 239 15.26 -12.69 -5.11
N LEU A 240 15.47 -11.67 -5.94
CA LEU A 240 15.27 -10.26 -5.64
C LEU A 240 14.21 -9.71 -6.61
N ASP A 241 12.94 -10.09 -6.37
CA ASP A 241 11.88 -9.82 -7.33
C ASP A 241 11.40 -8.37 -7.27
N MET A 242 11.25 -7.81 -6.05
CA MET A 242 10.69 -6.50 -5.82
C MET A 242 11.25 -5.85 -4.56
N ILE A 243 11.53 -4.55 -4.61
CA ILE A 243 11.75 -3.69 -3.43
C ILE A 243 10.54 -2.82 -3.21
N THR A 244 10.22 -2.56 -1.94
CA THR A 244 9.07 -1.76 -1.54
C THR A 244 9.47 -0.68 -0.54
N TYR A 245 8.77 0.45 -0.56
CA TYR A 245 8.94 1.53 0.40
C TYR A 245 7.74 2.48 0.40
N HIS A 246 7.65 3.34 1.40
CA HIS A 246 6.48 4.10 1.75
C HIS A 246 6.65 5.60 1.54
N PHE A 247 5.51 6.28 1.37
CA PHE A 247 5.42 7.73 1.41
C PHE A 247 4.08 8.19 1.97
N TYR A 248 4.14 9.00 3.00
CA TYR A 248 2.99 9.72 3.52
C TYR A 248 3.27 11.22 3.58
N ALA A 249 2.45 12.02 2.88
CA ALA A 249 2.41 13.45 3.12
C ALA A 249 1.87 13.71 4.53
N SER A 250 2.65 14.39 5.35
CA SER A 250 2.35 14.55 6.77
C SER A 250 2.52 16.00 7.20
N PRO A 251 1.41 16.78 7.25
CA PRO A 251 1.45 18.16 7.71
C PRO A 251 1.73 18.25 9.20
N SER A 252 2.18 19.39 9.67
CA SER A 252 2.24 19.68 11.10
C SER A 252 0.83 19.76 11.71
N PRO A 253 0.65 19.39 12.99
CA PRO A 253 -0.67 19.35 13.61
C PRO A 253 -1.46 20.67 13.56
N ASP A 254 -0.76 21.81 13.48
CA ASP A 254 -1.36 23.14 13.51
C ASP A 254 -1.44 23.78 12.10
N GLU A 255 -1.09 23.06 11.05
CA GLU A 255 -1.20 23.60 9.69
C GLU A 255 -2.66 23.74 9.26
N SER A 256 -3.03 24.94 8.81
CA SER A 256 -4.35 25.17 8.23
C SER A 256 -4.49 24.48 6.86
N PRO A 257 -5.71 24.16 6.39
CA PRO A 257 -5.93 23.59 5.06
C PRO A 257 -5.29 24.40 3.92
N GLU A 258 -5.24 25.74 4.08
CA GLU A 258 -4.60 26.64 3.09
C GLU A 258 -3.09 26.41 3.00
N VAL A 259 -2.44 25.96 4.08
CA VAL A 259 -1.02 25.60 4.10
C VAL A 259 -0.83 24.17 3.63
N GLN A 260 -1.65 23.24 4.09
CA GLN A 260 -1.55 21.81 3.77
C GLN A 260 -1.51 21.53 2.26
N GLN A 261 -2.26 22.31 1.43
CA GLN A 261 -2.21 22.19 -0.03
C GLN A 261 -0.81 22.42 -0.63
N TYR A 262 0.05 23.16 0.04
CA TYR A 262 1.47 23.33 -0.37
C TYR A 262 2.35 22.24 0.23
N THR A 263 2.17 21.94 1.51
CA THR A 263 2.95 20.94 2.22
C THR A 263 2.87 19.57 1.54
N PHE A 264 1.67 19.12 1.17
CA PHE A 264 1.47 17.79 0.55
C PHE A 264 2.24 17.68 -0.77
N PHE A 265 2.08 18.63 -1.68
CA PHE A 265 2.75 18.57 -2.98
C PHE A 265 4.26 18.81 -2.87
N ASN A 266 4.74 19.69 -1.96
CA ASN A 266 6.18 19.87 -1.74
C ASN A 266 6.82 18.60 -1.17
N GLN A 267 6.18 17.91 -0.24
CA GLN A 267 6.66 16.63 0.27
C GLN A 267 6.62 15.54 -0.80
N ALA A 268 5.60 15.53 -1.66
CA ALA A 268 5.52 14.64 -2.80
C ALA A 268 6.67 14.86 -3.79
N ASP A 269 7.01 16.11 -4.12
CA ASP A 269 8.14 16.44 -5.01
C ASP A 269 9.46 15.96 -4.42
N HIS A 270 9.68 16.17 -3.13
CA HIS A 270 10.87 15.68 -2.43
C HIS A 270 10.95 14.15 -2.40
N PHE A 271 9.80 13.47 -2.23
CA PHE A 271 9.74 12.02 -2.33
C PHE A 271 10.09 11.52 -3.74
N LEU A 272 9.63 12.19 -4.80
CA LEU A 272 9.99 11.84 -6.17
C LEU A 272 11.50 11.96 -6.44
N ASP A 273 12.19 12.90 -5.80
CA ASP A 273 13.66 12.96 -5.86
C ASP A 273 14.30 11.76 -5.15
N THR A 274 13.75 11.35 -4.01
CA THR A 274 14.15 10.11 -3.31
C THR A 274 13.97 8.87 -4.20
N VAL A 275 12.83 8.76 -4.90
CA VAL A 275 12.56 7.67 -5.85
C VAL A 275 13.60 7.64 -6.96
N ARG A 276 13.95 8.79 -7.57
CA ARG A 276 15.00 8.89 -8.61
C ARG A 276 16.35 8.39 -8.10
N TYR A 277 16.68 8.75 -6.87
CA TYR A 277 17.91 8.29 -6.25
C TYR A 277 17.91 6.77 -6.02
N ILE A 278 16.85 6.21 -5.45
CA ILE A 278 16.71 4.76 -5.22
C ILE A 278 16.73 4.01 -6.55
N ASP A 279 16.02 4.49 -7.57
CA ASP A 279 16.03 3.87 -8.90
C ASP A 279 17.43 3.85 -9.51
N SER A 280 18.25 4.88 -9.29
CA SER A 280 19.67 4.89 -9.74
C SER A 280 20.50 3.78 -9.08
N ILE A 281 20.25 3.46 -7.81
CA ILE A 281 20.88 2.34 -7.11
C ILE A 281 20.41 1.02 -7.70
N ARG A 282 19.08 0.86 -7.85
CA ARG A 282 18.45 -0.34 -8.41
C ARG A 282 18.96 -0.64 -9.83
N GLN A 283 19.00 0.36 -10.70
CA GLN A 283 19.49 0.21 -12.08
C GLN A 283 20.95 -0.26 -12.13
N ARG A 284 21.75 0.16 -11.17
CA ARG A 284 23.18 -0.20 -11.09
C ARG A 284 23.40 -1.60 -10.52
N LEU A 285 22.63 -2.01 -9.51
CA LEU A 285 22.88 -3.25 -8.74
C LEU A 285 21.97 -4.41 -9.14
N SER A 286 20.69 -4.15 -9.42
CA SER A 286 19.69 -5.17 -9.73
C SER A 286 18.59 -4.62 -10.66
N PRO A 287 18.91 -4.34 -11.94
CA PRO A 287 18.01 -3.66 -12.88
C PRO A 287 16.72 -4.40 -13.18
N GLN A 288 16.68 -5.73 -12.95
CA GLN A 288 15.50 -6.57 -13.13
C GLN A 288 14.54 -6.54 -11.94
N THR A 289 14.99 -6.09 -10.75
CA THR A 289 14.14 -5.98 -9.55
C THR A 289 13.07 -4.92 -9.78
N GLN A 290 11.81 -5.28 -9.54
CA GLN A 290 10.67 -4.37 -9.61
C GLN A 290 10.64 -3.41 -8.40
N THR A 291 9.85 -2.36 -8.52
CA THR A 291 9.65 -1.39 -7.42
C THR A 291 8.16 -1.18 -7.18
N ASP A 292 7.74 -1.25 -5.92
CA ASP A 292 6.39 -0.93 -5.48
C ASP A 292 6.44 0.15 -4.38
N ILE A 293 5.68 1.21 -4.58
CA ILE A 293 5.38 2.18 -3.53
C ILE A 293 4.08 1.72 -2.88
N ASN A 294 4.17 0.74 -1.98
CA ASN A 294 3.02 -0.02 -1.51
C ASN A 294 2.28 0.58 -0.30
N GLU A 295 2.79 1.70 0.21
CA GLU A 295 2.07 2.58 1.12
C GLU A 295 2.26 4.03 0.68
N LEU A 296 1.30 4.53 -0.09
CA LEU A 296 1.28 5.92 -0.52
C LEU A 296 0.02 6.60 0.00
N GLY A 297 0.16 7.77 0.63
CA GLY A 297 -0.99 8.49 1.13
C GLY A 297 -0.64 9.77 1.89
N SER A 298 -1.51 10.12 2.83
CA SER A 298 -1.30 11.22 3.76
C SER A 298 -1.70 10.81 5.17
N ILE A 299 -0.98 11.31 6.16
CA ILE A 299 -1.28 11.12 7.58
C ILE A 299 -1.52 12.49 8.21
N SER A 300 -2.70 12.70 8.80
CA SER A 300 -3.01 13.90 9.56
C SER A 300 -2.09 14.04 10.77
N GLY A 301 -1.77 15.27 11.14
CA GLY A 301 -1.06 15.55 12.38
C GLY A 301 -1.78 15.05 13.63
N ASP A 302 -3.11 14.93 13.60
CA ASP A 302 -3.93 14.41 14.69
C ASP A 302 -3.70 12.92 14.98
N ASP A 303 -3.44 12.12 13.93
CA ASP A 303 -3.20 10.68 14.06
C ASP A 303 -1.96 10.34 14.88
N ARG A 304 -1.01 11.27 15.01
CA ARG A 304 0.20 11.11 15.85
C ARG A 304 -0.11 10.97 17.33
N GLY A 305 -1.33 11.35 17.76
CA GLY A 305 -1.80 11.21 19.13
C GLY A 305 -2.65 9.97 19.38
N GLN A 306 -2.90 9.14 18.38
CA GLN A 306 -3.87 8.02 18.45
C GLN A 306 -3.53 6.96 19.52
N ASP A 307 -2.27 6.84 19.92
CA ASP A 307 -1.79 5.94 20.97
C ASP A 307 -1.87 6.53 22.38
N GLN A 308 -2.23 7.82 22.52
CA GLN A 308 -2.28 8.49 23.80
C GLN A 308 -3.60 8.21 24.52
N PRO A 309 -3.55 7.93 25.86
CA PRO A 309 -4.76 7.69 26.62
C PRO A 309 -5.73 8.87 26.55
N GLY A 310 -6.98 8.58 26.17
CA GLY A 310 -8.04 9.59 26.09
C GLY A 310 -8.01 10.44 24.81
N HIS A 311 -7.16 10.10 23.83
CA HIS A 311 -7.22 10.74 22.52
C HIS A 311 -8.60 10.55 21.88
N VAL A 312 -9.12 11.61 21.29
CA VAL A 312 -10.36 11.60 20.52
C VAL A 312 -10.04 12.14 19.13
N THR A 313 -10.23 11.30 18.13
CA THR A 313 -10.00 11.66 16.72
C THR A 313 -10.83 12.88 16.34
N LYS A 314 -10.20 13.92 15.81
CA LYS A 314 -10.89 15.08 15.28
C LYS A 314 -11.62 14.76 13.99
N PRO A 315 -12.77 15.41 13.72
CA PRO A 315 -13.44 15.27 12.44
C PRO A 315 -12.52 15.64 11.27
N ILE A 316 -12.46 14.79 10.26
CA ILE A 316 -11.62 15.00 9.09
C ILE A 316 -12.46 15.67 7.99
N PRO A 317 -12.11 16.88 7.53
CA PRO A 317 -12.92 17.61 6.56
C PRO A 317 -12.84 16.96 5.16
N ASN A 318 -13.92 17.09 4.36
CA ASN A 318 -13.96 16.55 3.01
C ASN A 318 -12.79 17.04 2.12
N SER A 319 -12.38 18.31 2.31
CA SER A 319 -11.23 18.86 1.58
C SER A 319 -9.92 18.10 1.82
N TYR A 320 -9.75 17.47 2.98
CA TYR A 320 -8.58 16.62 3.27
C TYR A 320 -8.58 15.36 2.39
N TRP A 321 -9.73 14.68 2.25
CA TRP A 321 -9.84 13.50 1.40
C TRP A 321 -9.55 13.81 -0.06
N ASN A 322 -10.03 14.95 -0.55
CA ASN A 322 -9.76 15.41 -1.91
C ASN A 322 -8.29 15.80 -2.09
N LEU A 323 -7.67 16.49 -1.12
CA LEU A 323 -6.25 16.85 -1.16
C LEU A 323 -5.36 15.60 -1.18
N SER A 324 -5.68 14.62 -0.34
CA SER A 324 -4.97 13.33 -0.31
C SER A 324 -5.10 12.59 -1.65
N GLY A 325 -6.32 12.49 -2.21
CA GLY A 325 -6.56 11.87 -3.52
C GLY A 325 -5.84 12.62 -4.65
N ALA A 326 -5.87 13.96 -4.64
CA ALA A 326 -5.14 14.76 -5.63
C ALA A 326 -3.62 14.54 -5.55
N THR A 327 -3.08 14.40 -4.34
CA THR A 327 -1.66 14.06 -4.13
C THR A 327 -1.35 12.66 -4.66
N TYR A 328 -2.21 11.67 -4.41
CA TYR A 328 -2.06 10.33 -4.97
C TYR A 328 -2.05 10.35 -6.51
N ALA A 329 -3.02 11.01 -7.15
CA ALA A 329 -3.11 11.10 -8.61
C ALA A 329 -1.85 11.74 -9.24
N TYR A 330 -1.34 12.80 -8.61
CA TYR A 330 -0.10 13.44 -9.01
C TYR A 330 1.09 12.49 -8.92
N VAL A 331 1.29 11.89 -7.74
CA VAL A 331 2.43 11.00 -7.48
C VAL A 331 2.34 9.74 -8.35
N TYR A 332 1.16 9.13 -8.52
CA TYR A 332 0.94 8.00 -9.43
C TYR A 332 1.47 8.31 -10.84
N SER A 333 1.07 9.45 -11.38
CA SER A 333 1.47 9.84 -12.74
C SER A 333 2.97 10.08 -12.88
N GLU A 334 3.59 10.73 -11.89
CA GLU A 334 5.04 10.96 -11.89
C GLU A 334 5.82 9.64 -11.69
N LEU A 335 5.35 8.74 -10.83
CA LEU A 335 5.93 7.40 -10.66
C LEU A 335 5.82 6.57 -11.95
N ALA A 336 4.70 6.67 -12.67
CA ALA A 336 4.56 6.05 -13.99
C ALA A 336 5.58 6.58 -15.00
N LYS A 337 5.88 7.90 -14.99
CA LYS A 337 6.97 8.49 -15.78
C LYS A 337 8.34 7.96 -15.37
N LEU A 338 8.59 7.76 -14.08
CA LEU A 338 9.83 7.21 -13.56
C LEU A 338 9.98 5.71 -13.88
N GLY A 339 8.88 5.01 -14.21
CA GLY A 339 8.86 3.60 -14.58
C GLY A 339 8.77 2.66 -13.38
N ILE A 340 8.15 3.13 -12.30
CA ILE A 340 7.77 2.31 -11.15
C ILE A 340 6.71 1.30 -11.58
N ASP A 341 6.78 0.08 -11.03
CA ASP A 341 5.96 -1.04 -11.48
C ASP A 341 4.60 -1.08 -10.76
N VAL A 342 4.54 -0.73 -9.48
CA VAL A 342 3.30 -0.76 -8.67
C VAL A 342 3.20 0.50 -7.81
N VAL A 343 1.98 1.03 -7.66
CA VAL A 343 1.70 2.23 -6.87
C VAL A 343 0.46 2.00 -6.01
N GLY A 344 0.67 1.66 -4.75
CA GLY A 344 -0.35 1.26 -3.80
C GLY A 344 -0.77 2.36 -2.85
N GLU A 345 -2.05 2.72 -2.86
CA GLU A 345 -2.61 3.67 -1.90
C GLU A 345 -2.88 2.99 -0.55
N SER A 346 -2.47 3.60 0.54
CA SER A 346 -2.75 3.16 1.92
C SER A 346 -3.92 3.97 2.47
N GLN A 347 -4.88 3.36 3.11
CA GLN A 347 -5.26 1.97 3.26
C GLN A 347 -6.79 1.86 3.13
N LEU A 348 -7.32 0.66 2.85
CA LEU A 348 -8.76 0.46 2.65
C LEU A 348 -9.59 1.01 3.81
N VAL A 349 -9.26 0.61 5.05
CA VAL A 349 -9.90 1.08 6.26
C VAL A 349 -8.85 1.48 7.28
N GLY A 350 -8.80 2.78 7.59
CA GLY A 350 -8.21 3.32 8.80
C GLY A 350 -9.31 3.64 9.80
N TYR A 351 -8.99 3.68 11.09
CA TYR A 351 -10.00 3.91 12.09
C TYR A 351 -9.38 4.48 13.38
N PRO A 352 -10.11 5.06 14.35
CA PRO A 352 -9.57 5.90 15.42
C PRO A 352 -8.34 5.40 16.19
N THR A 353 -8.10 4.09 16.24
CA THR A 353 -6.89 3.50 16.85
C THR A 353 -5.87 2.98 15.85
N GLN A 354 -6.09 3.21 14.56
CA GLN A 354 -5.19 2.79 13.48
C GLN A 354 -5.27 3.76 12.29
N PHE A 355 -4.66 4.91 12.42
CA PHE A 355 -4.52 5.93 11.38
C PHE A 355 -5.83 6.29 10.67
N PRO A 356 -6.79 6.93 11.35
CA PRO A 356 -8.09 7.26 10.76
C PRO A 356 -8.00 8.13 9.50
N SER A 357 -6.97 8.99 9.39
CA SER A 357 -6.82 9.88 8.23
C SER A 357 -6.32 9.19 6.97
N VAL A 358 -5.87 7.93 7.03
CA VAL A 358 -5.47 7.19 5.83
C VAL A 358 -6.60 6.32 5.26
N THR A 359 -7.80 6.37 5.82
CA THR A 359 -8.93 5.54 5.37
C THR A 359 -9.39 5.90 3.94
N MET A 360 -9.72 4.89 3.16
CA MET A 360 -10.40 5.03 1.86
C MET A 360 -11.90 4.76 1.96
N VAL A 361 -12.31 3.94 2.94
CA VAL A 361 -13.72 3.70 3.29
C VAL A 361 -13.96 4.26 4.69
N ASP A 362 -14.91 5.16 4.81
CA ASP A 362 -15.25 5.81 6.06
C ASP A 362 -15.71 4.79 7.10
N TRP A 363 -15.06 4.78 8.27
CA TRP A 363 -15.25 3.75 9.30
C TRP A 363 -16.59 3.84 10.05
N GLU A 364 -17.31 4.95 9.97
CA GLU A 364 -18.62 5.12 10.59
C GLU A 364 -19.76 4.79 9.64
N THR A 365 -19.64 5.21 8.38
CA THR A 365 -20.71 5.11 7.39
C THR A 365 -20.54 3.98 6.39
N GLY A 366 -19.32 3.46 6.22
CA GLY A 366 -18.98 2.49 5.19
C GLY A 366 -18.98 3.06 3.77
N GLN A 367 -19.02 4.39 3.61
CA GLN A 367 -18.99 5.04 2.31
C GLN A 367 -17.55 5.26 1.84
N PRO A 368 -17.24 5.04 0.55
CA PRO A 368 -15.95 5.39 -0.02
C PRO A 368 -15.70 6.90 0.02
N THR A 369 -14.50 7.29 0.44
CA THR A 369 -14.05 8.70 0.45
C THR A 369 -13.57 9.14 -0.94
N ALA A 370 -13.22 10.42 -1.10
CA ALA A 370 -12.63 10.90 -2.35
C ALA A 370 -11.31 10.18 -2.70
N ARG A 371 -10.56 9.68 -1.72
CA ARG A 371 -9.35 8.87 -1.96
C ARG A 371 -9.68 7.60 -2.75
N TYR A 372 -10.67 6.85 -2.30
CA TYR A 372 -11.15 5.66 -3.00
C TYR A 372 -11.57 5.99 -4.44
N TRP A 373 -12.35 7.06 -4.62
CA TRP A 373 -12.87 7.42 -5.93
C TRP A 373 -11.77 7.91 -6.88
N VAL A 374 -10.72 8.55 -6.36
CA VAL A 374 -9.55 8.91 -7.17
C VAL A 374 -8.76 7.67 -7.58
N LEU A 375 -8.50 6.72 -6.66
CA LEU A 375 -7.87 5.45 -7.04
C LEU A 375 -8.70 4.73 -8.10
N LYS A 376 -10.02 4.63 -7.91
CA LYS A 376 -10.92 4.02 -8.88
C LYS A 376 -10.87 4.72 -10.24
N LEU A 377 -10.92 6.05 -10.25
CA LEU A 377 -10.79 6.85 -11.48
C LEU A 377 -9.47 6.58 -12.21
N ILE A 378 -8.36 6.50 -11.48
CA ILE A 378 -7.05 6.16 -12.04
C ILE A 378 -7.05 4.73 -12.58
N HIS A 379 -7.48 3.76 -11.79
CA HIS A 379 -7.51 2.35 -12.15
C HIS A 379 -8.36 2.07 -13.40
N ASP A 380 -9.53 2.69 -13.50
CA ASP A 380 -10.45 2.49 -14.62
C ASP A 380 -9.95 3.16 -15.93
N ASN A 381 -9.04 4.10 -15.82
CA ASN A 381 -8.60 4.92 -16.95
C ASN A 381 -7.16 4.66 -17.39
N PHE A 382 -6.28 4.23 -16.50
CA PHE A 382 -4.84 4.12 -16.76
C PHE A 382 -4.25 2.80 -16.20
N GLY A 383 -3.13 2.37 -16.79
CA GLY A 383 -2.45 1.18 -16.32
C GLY A 383 -1.24 0.78 -17.16
N PRO A 384 -0.74 -0.43 -16.95
CA PRO A 384 0.38 -0.95 -17.73
C PRO A 384 0.07 -1.01 -19.23
N GLY A 385 1.05 -0.59 -20.04
CA GLY A 385 0.93 -0.54 -21.50
C GLY A 385 0.48 0.80 -22.07
N ASP A 386 -0.05 1.71 -21.25
CA ASP A 386 -0.40 3.06 -21.67
C ASP A 386 0.87 3.89 -21.94
N LYS A 387 0.82 4.76 -22.94
CA LYS A 387 1.95 5.59 -23.31
C LYS A 387 1.78 6.98 -22.74
N LEU A 388 2.67 7.40 -21.86
CA LEU A 388 2.77 8.78 -21.42
C LEU A 388 3.39 9.61 -22.55
N VAL A 389 2.74 10.69 -22.94
CA VAL A 389 3.20 11.57 -24.02
C VAL A 389 3.57 12.94 -23.48
N GLU A 390 4.36 13.71 -24.26
CA GLU A 390 4.82 15.03 -23.84
C GLU A 390 3.64 15.97 -23.60
N THR A 391 3.57 16.49 -22.38
CA THR A 391 2.51 17.38 -21.91
C THR A 391 3.15 18.60 -21.26
N GLY A 392 2.67 19.78 -21.57
CA GLY A 392 3.19 21.05 -21.04
C GLY A 392 2.16 22.15 -21.10
N GLY A 393 2.56 23.37 -20.74
CA GLY A 393 1.70 24.54 -20.76
C GLY A 393 0.85 24.72 -19.50
N VAL A 394 1.21 24.02 -18.41
CA VAL A 394 0.56 24.14 -17.09
C VAL A 394 1.51 24.82 -16.11
N ASP A 395 0.98 25.69 -15.27
CA ASP A 395 1.72 26.20 -14.10
C ASP A 395 1.78 25.11 -13.04
N GLU A 396 2.91 24.39 -13.01
CA GLU A 396 3.12 23.24 -12.13
C GLU A 396 3.04 23.59 -10.64
N SER A 397 3.14 24.86 -10.28
CA SER A 397 2.95 25.31 -8.90
C SER A 397 1.50 25.22 -8.43
N SER A 398 0.55 25.26 -9.35
CA SER A 398 -0.89 25.32 -9.05
C SER A 398 -1.69 24.16 -9.58
N ALA A 399 -1.22 23.49 -10.65
CA ALA A 399 -1.93 22.40 -11.29
C ALA A 399 -0.96 21.39 -11.92
N TYR A 400 -1.49 20.25 -12.33
CA TYR A 400 -0.75 19.22 -13.04
C TYR A 400 -1.59 18.65 -14.18
N ALA A 401 -0.95 18.32 -15.27
CA ALA A 401 -1.56 17.62 -16.39
C ALA A 401 -0.60 16.59 -16.98
N GLN A 402 -1.11 15.41 -17.29
CA GLN A 402 -0.39 14.37 -18.03
C GLN A 402 -1.33 13.71 -19.04
N ALA A 403 -0.90 13.70 -20.29
CA ALA A 403 -1.62 13.02 -21.36
C ALA A 403 -1.12 11.60 -21.58
N PHE A 404 -2.06 10.72 -21.88
CA PHE A 404 -1.85 9.31 -22.13
C PHE A 404 -2.49 8.89 -23.45
N LEU A 405 -1.74 8.15 -24.27
CA LEU A 405 -2.29 7.33 -25.31
C LEU A 405 -2.48 5.93 -24.73
N THR A 406 -3.74 5.57 -24.44
CA THR A 406 -4.02 4.29 -23.79
C THR A 406 -3.70 3.10 -24.71
N ARG A 407 -3.55 1.93 -24.11
CA ARG A 407 -3.34 0.67 -24.84
C ARG A 407 -4.49 0.37 -25.83
N GLU A 408 -5.68 0.93 -25.60
CA GLU A 408 -6.84 0.84 -26.50
C GLU A 408 -6.85 1.93 -27.59
N GLY A 409 -5.84 2.80 -27.62
CA GLY A 409 -5.71 3.88 -28.59
C GLY A 409 -6.56 5.12 -28.29
N LYS A 410 -7.04 5.28 -27.05
CA LYS A 410 -7.76 6.49 -26.63
C LYS A 410 -6.78 7.57 -26.17
N HIS A 411 -7.09 8.81 -26.50
CA HIS A 411 -6.39 10.00 -25.99
C HIS A 411 -7.03 10.44 -24.69
N LYS A 412 -6.31 10.35 -23.58
CA LYS A 412 -6.79 10.77 -22.27
C LYS A 412 -5.83 11.75 -21.62
N VAL A 413 -6.37 12.68 -20.84
CA VAL A 413 -5.58 13.65 -20.07
C VAL A 413 -6.00 13.57 -18.61
N LEU A 414 -5.05 13.22 -17.74
CA LEU A 414 -5.20 13.36 -16.30
C LEU A 414 -4.92 14.81 -15.93
N LEU A 415 -5.84 15.41 -15.18
CA LEU A 415 -5.73 16.75 -14.62
C LEU A 415 -5.82 16.70 -13.10
N VAL A 416 -4.94 17.44 -12.44
CA VAL A 416 -4.95 17.59 -10.97
C VAL A 416 -4.87 19.08 -10.62
N ASN A 417 -5.90 19.59 -9.96
CA ASN A 417 -5.83 20.91 -9.33
C ASN A 417 -5.13 20.79 -7.97
N LYS A 418 -3.96 21.38 -7.83
CA LYS A 418 -3.14 21.33 -6.61
C LYS A 418 -3.57 22.35 -5.54
N ARG A 419 -4.63 23.16 -5.81
CA ARG A 419 -5.02 24.27 -4.94
C ARG A 419 -6.50 24.17 -4.54
N LEU A 420 -6.81 24.74 -3.40
CA LEU A 420 -8.20 24.81 -2.88
C LEU A 420 -9.12 25.75 -3.69
N ARG A 421 -8.58 26.56 -4.59
CA ARG A 421 -9.33 27.44 -5.48
C ARG A 421 -9.62 26.76 -6.83
N PRO A 422 -10.71 27.12 -7.50
CA PRO A 422 -11.00 26.61 -8.84
C PRO A 422 -9.90 26.92 -9.85
N TRP A 423 -9.74 26.02 -10.82
CA TRP A 423 -8.79 26.13 -11.92
C TRP A 423 -9.48 25.80 -13.25
N VAL A 424 -9.16 26.56 -14.31
CA VAL A 424 -9.64 26.30 -15.66
C VAL A 424 -8.49 25.83 -16.53
N ALA A 425 -8.63 24.62 -17.09
CA ALA A 425 -7.71 24.06 -18.07
C ALA A 425 -8.27 24.21 -19.48
N SER A 426 -7.43 24.60 -20.43
CA SER A 426 -7.76 24.58 -21.87
C SER A 426 -7.01 23.42 -22.51
N ILE A 427 -7.76 22.50 -23.15
CA ILE A 427 -7.21 21.31 -23.80
C ILE A 427 -7.69 21.29 -25.25
N SER A 428 -6.78 21.56 -26.17
CA SER A 428 -7.11 21.59 -27.61
C SER A 428 -7.71 20.27 -28.06
N GLY A 429 -8.90 20.31 -28.66
CA GLY A 429 -9.65 19.17 -29.13
C GLY A 429 -10.46 18.43 -28.06
N ALA A 430 -10.66 19.02 -26.89
CA ALA A 430 -11.47 18.42 -25.82
C ALA A 430 -12.98 18.60 -26.06
N ALA A 431 -13.39 19.56 -26.87
CA ALA A 431 -14.80 19.75 -27.21
C ALA A 431 -15.41 18.48 -27.81
N GLY A 432 -16.58 18.07 -27.32
CA GLY A 432 -17.22 16.80 -27.69
C GLY A 432 -16.68 15.56 -26.96
N GLY A 433 -15.58 15.68 -26.19
CA GLY A 433 -15.03 14.64 -25.36
C GLY A 433 -15.81 14.42 -24.06
N HIS A 434 -15.34 13.48 -23.27
CA HIS A 434 -15.94 13.09 -22.00
C HIS A 434 -15.02 13.48 -20.84
N VAL A 435 -15.60 13.91 -19.72
CA VAL A 435 -14.85 14.19 -18.49
C VAL A 435 -15.46 13.45 -17.30
N GLU A 436 -14.60 12.90 -16.45
CA GLU A 436 -14.94 12.33 -15.15
C GLU A 436 -14.17 13.09 -14.08
N VAL A 437 -14.84 13.52 -13.01
CA VAL A 437 -14.27 14.41 -12.00
C VAL A 437 -14.58 13.90 -10.59
N VAL A 438 -13.57 13.87 -9.75
CA VAL A 438 -13.69 13.73 -8.28
C VAL A 438 -13.26 15.06 -7.66
N ASP A 439 -14.15 15.69 -6.92
CA ASP A 439 -13.90 16.96 -6.24
C ASP A 439 -14.69 17.07 -4.92
N GLN A 440 -14.70 18.23 -4.28
CA GLN A 440 -15.43 18.44 -3.03
C GLN A 440 -16.95 18.39 -3.18
N GLU A 441 -17.49 18.60 -4.38
CA GLU A 441 -18.93 18.51 -4.66
C GLU A 441 -19.38 17.06 -4.79
N THR A 442 -18.53 16.19 -5.36
CA THR A 442 -18.81 14.74 -5.39
C THR A 442 -18.71 14.10 -4.02
N ALA A 443 -17.87 14.66 -3.13
CA ALA A 443 -17.66 14.18 -1.75
C ALA A 443 -17.44 12.65 -1.68
N PHE A 444 -18.40 11.90 -1.13
CA PHE A 444 -18.36 10.44 -0.98
C PHE A 444 -19.06 9.71 -2.16
N GLN A 445 -19.36 10.39 -3.23
CA GLN A 445 -20.05 9.81 -4.40
C GLN A 445 -19.06 9.46 -5.52
N PRO A 446 -19.44 8.57 -6.44
CA PRO A 446 -18.66 8.28 -7.65
C PRO A 446 -18.31 9.53 -8.43
N PRO A 447 -17.27 9.48 -9.31
CA PRO A 447 -16.90 10.60 -10.15
C PRO A 447 -18.10 11.16 -10.92
N ALA A 448 -18.24 12.49 -10.90
CA ALA A 448 -19.22 13.14 -11.75
C ALA A 448 -18.75 13.03 -13.21
N ALA A 449 -19.66 12.61 -14.09
CA ALA A 449 -19.35 12.37 -15.49
C ALA A 449 -20.15 13.31 -16.40
N GLY A 450 -19.52 13.82 -17.48
CA GLY A 450 -20.17 14.73 -18.41
C GLY A 450 -19.50 14.82 -19.76
N GLN A 451 -20.21 15.42 -20.72
CA GLN A 451 -19.67 15.72 -22.06
C GLN A 451 -19.20 17.17 -22.12
N LEU A 452 -18.00 17.39 -22.65
CA LEU A 452 -17.40 18.70 -22.80
C LEU A 452 -18.02 19.44 -24.00
N ARG A 453 -18.45 20.67 -23.77
CA ARG A 453 -19.03 21.53 -24.82
C ARG A 453 -18.00 22.44 -25.51
N SER A 454 -16.85 22.60 -24.89
CA SER A 454 -15.72 23.41 -25.32
C SER A 454 -14.40 22.74 -24.99
N ASP A 455 -13.30 23.35 -25.39
CA ASP A 455 -11.95 22.94 -25.04
C ASP A 455 -11.58 23.32 -23.60
N GLU A 456 -12.47 23.94 -22.83
CA GLU A 456 -12.24 24.35 -21.46
C GLU A 456 -12.88 23.37 -20.46
N VAL A 457 -12.12 23.05 -19.41
CA VAL A 457 -12.53 22.22 -18.28
C VAL A 457 -12.32 23.03 -17.01
N THR A 458 -13.39 23.30 -16.27
CA THR A 458 -13.32 23.94 -14.95
C THR A 458 -13.26 22.86 -13.87
N LEU A 459 -12.24 22.91 -13.03
CA LEU A 459 -12.04 22.01 -11.89
C LEU A 459 -12.23 22.77 -10.59
N GLY A 460 -12.97 22.19 -9.65
CA GLY A 460 -13.06 22.64 -8.27
C GLY A 460 -11.71 22.59 -7.55
N GLY A 461 -11.68 23.07 -6.30
CA GLY A 461 -10.46 22.97 -5.47
C GLY A 461 -10.05 21.52 -5.25
N VAL A 462 -8.75 21.23 -5.37
CA VAL A 462 -8.12 19.91 -5.21
C VAL A 462 -8.84 18.78 -5.95
N ALA A 463 -9.43 19.11 -7.10
CA ALA A 463 -10.10 18.15 -7.96
C ALA A 463 -9.11 17.32 -8.78
N VAL A 464 -9.51 16.07 -9.05
CA VAL A 464 -8.86 15.18 -10.02
C VAL A 464 -9.84 14.88 -11.13
N ALA A 465 -9.42 15.02 -12.39
CA ALA A 465 -10.25 14.71 -13.53
C ALA A 465 -9.51 13.90 -14.61
N VAL A 466 -10.27 13.08 -15.32
CA VAL A 466 -9.82 12.43 -16.54
C VAL A 466 -10.66 12.92 -17.71
N VAL A 467 -9.99 13.53 -18.69
CA VAL A 467 -10.60 13.94 -19.94
C VAL A 467 -10.27 12.93 -21.02
N THR A 468 -11.29 12.33 -21.63
CA THR A 468 -11.15 11.49 -22.84
C THR A 468 -11.55 12.32 -24.04
N LEU A 469 -10.60 12.55 -24.97
CA LEU A 469 -10.86 13.35 -26.17
C LEU A 469 -11.82 12.64 -27.13
N ALA A 470 -12.65 13.42 -27.82
CA ALA A 470 -13.38 12.92 -28.97
C ALA A 470 -12.39 12.46 -30.07
N LYS A 471 -12.72 11.39 -30.79
CA LYS A 471 -11.88 10.91 -31.91
C LYS A 471 -11.86 11.88 -33.08
#